data_5a2478765bd0bb25a856eb562318cfcc
#
_entry.id   5a2478765bd0bb25a856eb562318cfcc
#
_cell.length_a   1.000
_cell.length_b   1.000
_cell.length_c   1.000
_cell.angle_alpha   90.00
_cell.angle_beta   90.00
_cell.angle_gamma   90.00
#
_symmetry.space_group_name_H-M   'P 1'
#
loop_
_entity.id
_entity.type
_entity.pdbx_description
1 polymer ?
#
loop_
_entity_poly.entity_id
_entity_poly.type
_entity_poly.pdbx_seq_one_letter_code
_entity_poly.pdbx_strand_id
1 'polypeptide(L)'
;MKAGGFCISESHNRVILHGVMETLFYMRTPSPVGPLLFVASARGLVRLEFEPRAQKLDAKTTQLQESKKALAPYLRELNEYFSGDRREFSFPLDLRGTDFQLACWHALLEIPYGETRSYRDIAQAIGHPHAYRAVGMSNNRNPVAIVVPCHRVIASSGSLCGYGGGLDIKRKLLDLEQGTLNPGPPLGTSA
;
A
#
# COMPACT_ATOMS: atom_id res chain seq x y z
N MET A 1 -44.27 -24.69 -29.44
CA MET A 1 -42.96 -24.94 -28.82
C MET A 1 -42.16 -23.66 -28.95
N LYS A 2 -42.02 -22.88 -27.87
CA LYS A 2 -41.28 -21.62 -27.84
C LYS A 2 -40.00 -21.88 -27.04
N ALA A 3 -38.85 -21.76 -27.69
CA ALA A 3 -37.55 -21.82 -27.04
C ALA A 3 -37.29 -20.46 -26.42
N GLY A 4 -37.18 -20.42 -25.10
CA GLY A 4 -36.77 -19.24 -24.31
C GLY A 4 -35.25 -19.10 -24.31
N GLY A 5 -34.74 -18.02 -24.92
CA GLY A 5 -33.34 -17.65 -24.83
C GLY A 5 -33.00 -17.14 -23.42
N PHE A 6 -32.04 -17.78 -22.78
CA PHE A 6 -31.45 -17.33 -21.51
C PHE A 6 -30.36 -16.31 -21.85
N CYS A 7 -30.64 -15.06 -21.57
CA CYS A 7 -29.66 -13.99 -21.65
C CYS A 7 -28.87 -13.98 -20.31
N ILE A 8 -27.61 -14.40 -20.34
CA ILE A 8 -26.71 -14.32 -19.19
C ILE A 8 -26.10 -12.92 -19.19
N SER A 9 -26.58 -12.05 -18.32
CA SER A 9 -25.89 -10.80 -18.02
C SER A 9 -24.80 -11.11 -16.98
N GLU A 10 -23.55 -10.98 -17.37
CA GLU A 10 -22.41 -10.99 -16.45
C GLU A 10 -22.41 -9.71 -15.61
N SER A 11 -23.21 -9.71 -14.56
CA SER A 11 -23.08 -8.74 -13.47
C SER A 11 -22.10 -9.31 -12.45
N HIS A 12 -21.01 -8.59 -12.21
CA HIS A 12 -19.98 -8.85 -11.20
C HIS A 12 -20.60 -9.25 -9.86
N ASN A 13 -20.59 -10.55 -9.59
CA ASN A 13 -21.22 -11.15 -8.43
C ASN A 13 -20.38 -10.88 -7.17
N ARG A 14 -20.60 -9.73 -6.54
CA ARG A 14 -20.20 -9.46 -5.17
C ARG A 14 -21.12 -10.32 -4.29
N VAL A 15 -20.76 -11.55 -4.06
CA VAL A 15 -21.44 -12.38 -3.03
C VAL A 15 -21.11 -11.76 -1.68
N ILE A 16 -22.00 -10.89 -1.21
CA ILE A 16 -22.00 -10.43 0.18
C ILE A 16 -22.57 -11.61 0.99
N LEU A 17 -21.69 -12.44 1.53
CA LEU A 17 -22.04 -13.39 2.56
C LEU A 17 -22.44 -12.61 3.80
N HIS A 18 -23.73 -12.38 3.99
CA HIS A 18 -24.27 -11.79 5.20
C HIS A 18 -23.96 -12.70 6.38
N GLY A 19 -23.12 -12.25 7.30
CA GLY A 19 -22.93 -12.90 8.60
C GLY A 19 -21.53 -13.43 8.93
N VAL A 20 -20.57 -13.43 8.00
CA VAL A 20 -19.19 -13.83 8.34
C VAL A 20 -18.35 -12.59 8.60
N MET A 21 -17.95 -12.37 9.86
CA MET A 21 -16.98 -11.33 10.21
C MET A 21 -15.62 -11.72 9.62
N GLU A 22 -15.01 -10.79 8.88
CA GLU A 22 -13.66 -10.98 8.38
C GLU A 22 -12.65 -10.88 9.54
N THR A 23 -11.80 -11.87 9.69
CA THR A 23 -10.68 -11.81 10.64
C THR A 23 -9.49 -11.15 9.96
N LEU A 24 -9.01 -10.05 10.54
CA LEU A 24 -7.77 -9.37 10.17
C LEU A 24 -6.75 -9.52 11.28
N PHE A 25 -5.53 -9.84 10.92
CA PHE A 25 -4.40 -9.89 11.84
C PHE A 25 -3.68 -8.55 11.82
N TYR A 26 -3.29 -8.04 13.00
CA TYR A 26 -2.53 -6.81 13.08
C TYR A 26 -1.32 -6.91 14.00
N MET A 27 -0.36 -6.04 13.78
CA MET A 27 0.74 -5.77 14.73
C MET A 27 1.25 -4.35 14.55
N ARG A 28 1.83 -3.83 15.62
CA ARG A 28 2.59 -2.57 15.62
C ARG A 28 4.06 -2.87 15.85
N THR A 29 4.92 -2.13 15.16
CA THR A 29 6.36 -2.30 15.30
C THR A 29 7.09 -0.98 15.08
N PRO A 30 8.18 -0.69 15.83
CA PRO A 30 9.06 0.41 15.50
C PRO A 30 9.74 0.17 14.16
N SER A 31 10.11 1.26 13.47
CA SER A 31 10.89 1.19 12.23
C SER A 31 11.84 2.40 12.11
N PRO A 32 12.81 2.39 11.17
CA PRO A 32 13.68 3.54 10.90
C PRO A 32 12.94 4.82 10.48
N VAL A 33 11.70 4.67 10.03
CA VAL A 33 10.83 5.78 9.58
C VAL A 33 9.68 6.07 10.55
N GLY A 34 9.75 5.54 11.77
CA GLY A 34 8.74 5.68 12.81
C GLY A 34 7.86 4.44 12.97
N PRO A 35 6.93 4.46 13.94
CA PRO A 35 6.07 3.31 14.21
C PRO A 35 5.18 2.97 13.03
N LEU A 36 5.06 1.69 12.73
CA LEU A 36 4.23 1.15 11.65
C LEU A 36 3.13 0.23 12.20
N LEU A 37 1.94 0.34 11.62
CA LEU A 37 0.84 -0.59 11.79
C LEU A 37 0.72 -1.49 10.56
N PHE A 38 0.81 -2.80 10.76
CA PHE A 38 0.50 -3.82 9.76
C PHE A 38 -0.89 -4.37 9.99
N VAL A 39 -1.63 -4.59 8.90
CA VAL A 39 -2.90 -5.32 8.93
C VAL A 39 -2.96 -6.25 7.72
N ALA A 40 -3.21 -7.53 7.95
CA ALA A 40 -3.34 -8.54 6.90
C ALA A 40 -4.65 -9.32 7.02
N SER A 41 -5.21 -9.68 5.88
CA SER A 41 -6.29 -10.65 5.74
C SER A 41 -5.72 -12.03 5.37
N ALA A 42 -6.60 -13.02 5.19
CA ALA A 42 -6.22 -14.31 4.62
C ALA A 42 -5.71 -14.20 3.16
N ARG A 43 -6.00 -13.10 2.45
CA ARG A 43 -5.62 -12.88 1.05
C ARG A 43 -4.31 -12.14 0.87
N GLY A 44 -3.85 -11.37 1.88
CA GLY A 44 -2.64 -10.59 1.79
C GLY A 44 -2.61 -9.37 2.71
N LEU A 45 -1.61 -8.53 2.53
CA LEU A 45 -1.46 -7.29 3.29
C LEU A 45 -2.52 -6.28 2.86
N VAL A 46 -3.33 -5.83 3.84
CA VAL A 46 -4.42 -4.86 3.65
C VAL A 46 -3.96 -3.45 3.95
N ARG A 47 -3.10 -3.30 4.99
CA ARG A 47 -2.56 -2.00 5.41
C ARG A 47 -1.12 -2.10 5.90
N LEU A 48 -0.36 -1.08 5.57
CA LEU A 48 0.92 -0.73 6.17
C LEU A 48 0.92 0.80 6.30
N GLU A 49 0.71 1.28 7.50
CA GLU A 49 0.47 2.71 7.76
C GLU A 49 1.42 3.25 8.83
N PHE A 50 1.77 4.54 8.71
CA PHE A 50 2.52 5.26 9.73
C PHE A 50 1.59 5.66 10.88
N GLU A 51 1.98 5.39 12.13
CA GLU A 51 1.27 5.90 13.28
C GLU A 51 1.66 7.37 13.58
N PRO A 52 0.74 8.21 14.06
CA PRO A 52 -0.63 7.90 14.53
C PRO A 52 -1.73 8.01 13.45
N ARG A 53 -1.38 8.03 12.15
CA ARG A 53 -2.35 8.23 11.06
C ARG A 53 -3.19 7.00 10.71
N ALA A 54 -2.96 5.86 11.37
CA ALA A 54 -3.70 4.63 11.10
C ALA A 54 -5.21 4.85 11.13
N GLN A 55 -5.86 4.61 9.99
CA GLN A 55 -7.31 4.77 9.87
C GLN A 55 -8.04 3.72 10.71
N LYS A 56 -9.16 4.11 11.33
CA LYS A 56 -10.00 3.16 12.07
C LYS A 56 -10.56 2.10 11.12
N LEU A 57 -10.47 0.84 11.52
CA LEU A 57 -11.15 -0.27 10.84
C LEU A 57 -12.59 -0.35 11.33
N ASP A 58 -13.51 -0.79 10.45
CA ASP A 58 -14.90 -0.96 10.82
C ASP A 58 -15.08 -2.17 11.76
N ALA A 59 -15.28 -1.88 13.04
CA ALA A 59 -15.46 -2.91 14.07
C ALA A 59 -16.76 -3.73 13.91
N LYS A 60 -17.70 -3.30 13.07
CA LYS A 60 -18.96 -4.03 12.85
C LYS A 60 -18.82 -5.19 11.89
N THR A 61 -17.85 -5.09 10.97
CA THR A 61 -17.64 -6.09 9.91
C THR A 61 -16.29 -6.82 10.03
N THR A 62 -15.44 -6.41 10.99
CA THR A 62 -14.06 -6.87 11.08
C THR A 62 -13.70 -7.27 12.51
N GLN A 63 -13.20 -8.50 12.68
CA GLN A 63 -12.56 -8.93 13.92
C GLN A 63 -11.04 -8.73 13.80
N LEU A 64 -10.47 -7.93 14.70
CA LEU A 64 -9.03 -7.68 14.77
C LEU A 64 -8.38 -8.60 15.79
N GLN A 65 -7.33 -9.30 15.37
CA GLN A 65 -6.52 -10.15 16.21
C GLN A 65 -5.05 -9.76 16.12
N GLU A 66 -4.41 -9.49 17.26
CA GLU A 66 -2.98 -9.27 17.28
C GLU A 66 -2.23 -10.57 17.03
N SER A 67 -1.32 -10.59 16.04
CA SER A 67 -0.58 -11.80 15.68
C SER A 67 0.75 -11.51 15.00
N LYS A 68 1.84 -11.55 15.77
CA LYS A 68 3.20 -11.49 15.22
C LYS A 68 3.48 -12.64 14.25
N LYS A 69 2.96 -13.84 14.54
CA LYS A 69 3.17 -15.03 13.71
C LYS A 69 2.55 -14.87 12.30
N ALA A 70 1.32 -14.38 12.22
CA ALA A 70 0.64 -14.16 10.93
C ALA A 70 1.33 -13.09 10.08
N LEU A 71 1.97 -12.10 10.73
CA LEU A 71 2.60 -10.97 10.07
C LEU A 71 4.12 -11.11 9.88
N ALA A 72 4.72 -12.20 10.37
CA ALA A 72 6.15 -12.45 10.28
C ALA A 72 6.72 -12.42 8.84
N PRO A 73 6.04 -12.95 7.79
CA PRO A 73 6.55 -12.87 6.42
C PRO A 73 6.68 -11.42 5.93
N TYR A 74 5.68 -10.57 6.20
CA TYR A 74 5.69 -9.16 5.81
C TYR A 74 6.78 -8.38 6.54
N LEU A 75 6.94 -8.65 7.84
CA LEU A 75 7.96 -8.02 8.67
C LEU A 75 9.38 -8.38 8.19
N ARG A 76 9.62 -9.63 7.81
CA ARG A 76 10.90 -10.09 7.29
C ARG A 76 11.29 -9.32 6.02
N GLU A 77 10.40 -9.27 5.03
CA GLU A 77 10.70 -8.58 3.77
C GLU A 77 10.86 -7.07 3.95
N LEU A 78 10.11 -6.47 4.88
CA LEU A 78 10.29 -5.05 5.18
C LEU A 78 11.60 -4.78 5.93
N ASN A 79 12.08 -5.71 6.76
CA ASN A 79 13.42 -5.64 7.36
C ASN A 79 14.51 -5.68 6.28
N GLU A 80 14.41 -6.63 5.35
CA GLU A 80 15.33 -6.75 4.22
C GLU A 80 15.32 -5.48 3.34
N TYR A 81 14.16 -4.83 3.16
CA TYR A 81 14.05 -3.55 2.47
C TYR A 81 14.79 -2.43 3.22
N PHE A 82 14.59 -2.31 4.52
CA PHE A 82 15.26 -1.27 5.31
C PHE A 82 16.75 -1.51 5.49
N SER A 83 17.23 -2.75 5.40
CA SER A 83 18.66 -3.06 5.35
C SER A 83 19.30 -2.88 3.96
N GLY A 84 18.49 -2.62 2.93
CA GLY A 84 18.96 -2.47 1.54
C GLY A 84 19.14 -3.79 0.79
N ASP A 85 18.82 -4.93 1.42
CA ASP A 85 18.99 -6.27 0.85
C ASP A 85 17.85 -6.67 -0.09
N ARG A 86 16.71 -5.95 -0.02
CA ARG A 86 15.52 -6.21 -0.83
C ARG A 86 15.07 -4.97 -1.59
N ARG A 87 14.74 -5.15 -2.87
CA ARG A 87 14.22 -4.09 -3.75
C ARG A 87 12.75 -4.29 -4.15
N GLU A 88 12.26 -5.53 -4.09
CA GLU A 88 10.90 -5.92 -4.49
C GLU A 88 10.27 -6.79 -3.40
N PHE A 89 8.96 -6.58 -3.16
CA PHE A 89 8.19 -7.37 -2.22
C PHE A 89 7.49 -8.54 -2.93
N SER A 90 7.51 -9.73 -2.30
CA SER A 90 6.97 -10.96 -2.90
C SER A 90 5.64 -11.41 -2.29
N PHE A 91 5.24 -10.86 -1.17
CA PHE A 91 4.00 -11.24 -0.50
C PHE A 91 2.76 -10.65 -1.19
N PRO A 92 1.59 -11.32 -1.09
CA PRO A 92 0.37 -10.85 -1.70
C PRO A 92 -0.17 -9.58 -1.03
N LEU A 93 -0.82 -8.73 -1.84
CA LEU A 93 -1.53 -7.53 -1.40
C LEU A 93 -3.05 -7.74 -1.53
N ASP A 94 -3.80 -7.32 -0.53
CA ASP A 94 -5.27 -7.25 -0.55
C ASP A 94 -5.70 -5.78 -0.60
N LEU A 95 -5.42 -5.12 -1.75
CA LEU A 95 -5.73 -3.71 -1.97
C LEU A 95 -7.24 -3.52 -2.14
N ARG A 96 -7.81 -2.58 -1.37
CA ARG A 96 -9.24 -2.27 -1.36
C ARG A 96 -9.45 -0.79 -1.63
N GLY A 97 -10.14 -0.46 -2.71
CA GLY A 97 -10.36 0.90 -3.14
C GLY A 97 -11.34 0.99 -4.30
N THR A 98 -11.57 2.20 -4.82
CA THR A 98 -12.29 2.40 -6.08
C THR A 98 -11.43 1.94 -7.25
N ASP A 99 -12.03 1.69 -8.42
CA ASP A 99 -11.31 1.27 -9.62
C ASP A 99 -10.19 2.24 -9.98
N PHE A 100 -10.44 3.55 -9.87
CA PHE A 100 -9.43 4.57 -10.09
C PHE A 100 -8.27 4.50 -9.09
N GLN A 101 -8.55 4.26 -7.80
CA GLN A 101 -7.51 4.09 -6.78
C GLN A 101 -6.67 2.84 -7.03
N LEU A 102 -7.34 1.73 -7.36
CA LEU A 102 -6.66 0.46 -7.68
C LEU A 102 -5.76 0.63 -8.91
N ALA A 103 -6.26 1.27 -9.98
CA ALA A 103 -5.45 1.59 -11.17
C ALA A 103 -4.22 2.44 -10.81
N CYS A 104 -4.39 3.48 -9.98
CA CYS A 104 -3.27 4.29 -9.48
C CYS A 104 -2.26 3.43 -8.72
N TRP A 105 -2.71 2.65 -7.73
CA TRP A 105 -1.81 1.87 -6.88
C TRP A 105 -1.08 0.78 -7.65
N HIS A 106 -1.73 0.14 -8.63
CA HIS A 106 -1.05 -0.80 -9.53
C HIS A 106 0.02 -0.09 -10.38
N ALA A 107 -0.28 1.10 -10.92
CA ALA A 107 0.73 1.87 -11.66
C ALA A 107 1.92 2.33 -10.77
N LEU A 108 1.70 2.52 -9.45
CA LEU A 108 2.80 2.79 -8.53
C LEU A 108 3.71 1.58 -8.34
N LEU A 109 3.16 0.36 -8.31
CA LEU A 109 3.95 -0.88 -8.16
C LEU A 109 4.92 -1.10 -9.33
N GLU A 110 4.62 -0.53 -10.51
CA GLU A 110 5.47 -0.60 -11.69
C GLU A 110 6.67 0.37 -11.65
N ILE A 111 6.76 1.26 -10.65
CA ILE A 111 7.91 2.17 -10.51
C ILE A 111 9.08 1.39 -9.89
N PRO A 112 10.21 1.24 -10.60
CA PRO A 112 11.35 0.50 -10.09
C PRO A 112 11.94 1.13 -8.81
N TYR A 113 12.61 0.29 -8.01
CA TYR A 113 13.35 0.73 -6.84
C TYR A 113 14.40 1.80 -7.20
N GLY A 114 14.43 2.89 -6.44
CA GLY A 114 15.35 4.01 -6.66
C GLY A 114 14.95 4.98 -7.78
N GLU A 115 13.89 4.68 -8.54
CA GLU A 115 13.39 5.58 -9.58
C GLU A 115 12.21 6.42 -9.07
N THR A 116 11.98 7.53 -9.76
CA THR A 116 10.84 8.41 -9.49
C THR A 116 10.02 8.66 -10.75
N ARG A 117 8.73 8.95 -10.55
CA ARG A 117 7.80 9.39 -11.60
C ARG A 117 7.06 10.64 -11.13
N SER A 118 6.59 11.45 -12.08
CA SER A 118 5.71 12.55 -11.73
C SER A 118 4.25 12.08 -11.59
N TYR A 119 3.42 12.87 -10.92
CA TYR A 119 1.96 12.61 -10.87
C TYR A 119 1.34 12.59 -12.28
N ARG A 120 1.94 13.30 -13.24
CA ARG A 120 1.50 13.31 -14.64
C ARG A 120 1.82 11.98 -15.32
N ASP A 121 3.00 11.42 -15.07
CA ASP A 121 3.40 10.13 -15.66
C ASP A 121 2.46 9.02 -15.20
N ILE A 122 2.10 9.00 -13.90
CA ILE A 122 1.11 8.04 -13.38
C ILE A 122 -0.27 8.28 -14.00
N ALA A 123 -0.71 9.54 -14.12
CA ALA A 123 -1.98 9.86 -14.76
C ALA A 123 -2.02 9.39 -16.22
N GLN A 124 -0.93 9.53 -16.97
CA GLN A 124 -0.79 9.00 -18.33
C GLN A 124 -0.82 7.47 -18.36
N ALA A 125 -0.08 6.81 -17.46
CA ALA A 125 0.00 5.35 -17.39
C ALA A 125 -1.36 4.68 -17.15
N ILE A 126 -2.24 5.34 -16.38
CA ILE A 126 -3.60 4.81 -16.10
C ILE A 126 -4.65 5.29 -17.13
N GLY A 127 -4.24 5.92 -18.24
CA GLY A 127 -5.15 6.38 -19.30
C GLY A 127 -5.96 7.66 -18.98
N HIS A 128 -5.59 8.39 -17.92
CA HIS A 128 -6.26 9.63 -17.46
C HIS A 128 -5.29 10.83 -17.39
N PRO A 129 -4.71 11.31 -18.51
CA PRO A 129 -3.58 12.25 -18.54
C PRO A 129 -3.83 13.59 -17.83
N HIS A 130 -5.09 13.98 -17.65
CA HIS A 130 -5.47 15.23 -16.95
C HIS A 130 -5.79 15.02 -15.46
N ALA A 131 -5.79 13.77 -14.96
CA ALA A 131 -6.21 13.41 -13.60
C ALA A 131 -5.08 13.47 -12.55
N TYR A 132 -3.97 14.17 -12.79
CA TYR A 132 -2.80 14.21 -11.88
C TYR A 132 -3.12 14.66 -10.45
N ARG A 133 -4.14 15.53 -10.25
CA ARG A 133 -4.62 15.89 -8.90
C ARG A 133 -5.34 14.73 -8.21
N ALA A 134 -6.16 13.97 -8.97
CA ALA A 134 -6.83 12.78 -8.45
C ALA A 134 -5.84 11.65 -8.13
N VAL A 135 -4.76 11.51 -8.93
CA VAL A 135 -3.62 10.63 -8.60
C VAL A 135 -3.00 11.05 -7.26
N GLY A 136 -2.75 12.34 -7.03
CA GLY A 136 -2.27 12.84 -5.75
C GLY A 136 -3.18 12.49 -4.57
N MET A 137 -4.50 12.58 -4.76
CA MET A 137 -5.48 12.17 -3.75
C MET A 137 -5.45 10.65 -3.52
N SER A 138 -5.30 9.84 -4.57
CA SER A 138 -5.17 8.38 -4.46
C SER A 138 -3.89 7.99 -3.74
N ASN A 139 -2.77 8.68 -3.99
CA ASN A 139 -1.52 8.48 -3.28
C ASN A 139 -1.66 8.78 -1.77
N ASN A 140 -2.39 9.83 -1.39
CA ASN A 140 -2.67 10.13 0.03
C ASN A 140 -3.56 9.09 0.71
N ARG A 141 -4.32 8.31 -0.06
CA ARG A 141 -5.20 7.24 0.41
C ARG A 141 -4.58 5.86 0.25
N ASN A 142 -3.30 5.78 -0.14
CA ASN A 142 -2.58 4.52 -0.24
C ASN A 142 -2.60 3.78 1.09
N PRO A 143 -3.22 2.58 1.14
CA PRO A 143 -3.35 1.84 2.40
C PRO A 143 -2.10 1.06 2.77
N VAL A 144 -1.19 0.80 1.81
CA VAL A 144 0.00 -0.03 2.01
C VAL A 144 1.25 0.78 1.66
N ALA A 145 1.55 1.78 2.50
CA ALA A 145 2.71 2.64 2.32
C ALA A 145 4.02 1.83 2.22
N ILE A 146 5.03 2.38 1.56
CA ILE A 146 6.34 1.74 1.28
C ILE A 146 6.22 0.68 0.20
N VAL A 147 5.40 -0.36 0.41
CA VAL A 147 5.22 -1.47 -0.53
C VAL A 147 4.55 -0.99 -1.82
N VAL A 148 3.43 -0.25 -1.70
CA VAL A 148 2.89 0.55 -2.82
C VAL A 148 3.62 1.90 -2.79
N PRO A 149 4.60 2.13 -3.67
CA PRO A 149 5.65 3.13 -3.45
C PRO A 149 5.22 4.55 -3.82
N CYS A 150 4.18 5.09 -3.18
CA CYS A 150 3.74 6.47 -3.42
C CYS A 150 4.80 7.52 -3.05
N HIS A 151 5.83 7.16 -2.28
CA HIS A 151 6.99 8.01 -2.03
C HIS A 151 7.85 8.24 -3.29
N ARG A 152 7.82 7.35 -4.29
CA ARG A 152 8.50 7.49 -5.58
C ARG A 152 7.80 8.47 -6.54
N VAL A 153 6.62 9.01 -6.16
CA VAL A 153 5.91 10.00 -6.99
C VAL A 153 6.21 11.41 -6.49
N ILE A 154 6.80 12.24 -7.36
CA ILE A 154 7.26 13.61 -7.07
C ILE A 154 6.58 14.62 -8.00
N ALA A 155 6.78 15.92 -7.76
CA ALA A 155 6.33 16.93 -8.69
C ALA A 155 7.16 16.89 -9.99
N SER A 156 6.59 17.34 -11.11
CA SER A 156 7.31 17.43 -12.41
C SER A 156 8.52 18.38 -12.36
N SER A 157 8.59 19.28 -11.37
CA SER A 157 9.75 20.14 -11.09
C SER A 157 10.88 19.41 -10.34
N GLY A 158 10.70 18.14 -9.96
CA GLY A 158 11.62 17.40 -9.09
C GLY A 158 11.41 17.66 -7.58
N SER A 159 10.52 18.60 -7.22
CA SER A 159 10.26 18.91 -5.81
C SER A 159 9.48 17.82 -5.11
N LEU A 160 9.82 17.54 -3.84
CA LEU A 160 9.00 16.68 -2.98
C LEU A 160 7.71 17.39 -2.61
N CYS A 161 6.59 16.74 -2.80
CA CYS A 161 5.27 17.25 -2.42
C CYS A 161 4.41 16.12 -1.87
N GLY A 162 3.49 16.48 -0.97
CA GLY A 162 2.47 15.66 -0.35
C GLY A 162 2.83 14.19 -0.09
N TYR A 163 2.95 13.80 1.19
CA TYR A 163 3.13 12.40 1.56
C TYR A 163 2.38 12.08 2.85
N GLY A 164 1.72 10.94 2.90
CA GLY A 164 0.93 10.53 4.06
C GLY A 164 1.73 10.44 5.35
N GLY A 165 2.98 9.99 5.30
CA GLY A 165 3.90 9.95 6.43
C GLY A 165 4.63 11.28 6.72
N GLY A 166 4.47 12.31 5.87
CA GLY A 166 5.26 13.54 5.94
C GLY A 166 6.48 13.53 5.02
N LEU A 167 6.97 14.71 4.67
CA LEU A 167 8.05 14.86 3.68
C LEU A 167 9.39 14.30 4.18
N ASP A 168 9.64 14.32 5.49
CA ASP A 168 10.86 13.76 6.07
C ASP A 168 10.95 12.25 5.87
N ILE A 169 9.83 11.54 6.06
CA ILE A 169 9.75 10.10 5.79
C ILE A 169 9.91 9.84 4.29
N LYS A 170 9.24 10.62 3.44
CA LYS A 170 9.38 10.50 1.98
C LYS A 170 10.83 10.62 1.55
N ARG A 171 11.55 11.62 2.07
CA ARG A 171 12.97 11.85 1.78
C ARG A 171 13.81 10.66 2.24
N LYS A 172 13.64 10.20 3.49
CA LYS A 172 14.37 9.04 4.03
C LYS A 172 14.20 7.78 3.17
N LEU A 173 12.97 7.50 2.68
CA LEU A 173 12.72 6.35 1.82
C LEU A 173 13.42 6.51 0.46
N LEU A 174 13.36 7.69 -0.15
CA LEU A 174 14.06 7.96 -1.41
C LEU A 174 15.58 7.88 -1.25
N ASP A 175 16.12 8.46 -0.17
CA ASP A 175 17.55 8.42 0.13
C ASP A 175 18.04 6.99 0.41
N LEU A 176 17.24 6.16 1.08
CA LEU A 176 17.51 4.73 1.27
C LEU A 176 17.59 4.01 -0.08
N GLU A 177 16.60 4.24 -0.95
CA GLU A 177 16.53 3.58 -2.25
C GLU A 177 17.63 4.04 -3.22
N GLN A 178 18.12 5.27 -3.06
CA GLN A 178 19.23 5.82 -3.85
C GLN A 178 20.61 5.49 -3.27
N GLY A 179 20.66 4.78 -2.13
CA GLY A 179 21.91 4.41 -1.48
C GLY A 179 22.66 5.57 -0.81
N THR A 180 21.96 6.68 -0.54
CA THR A 180 22.53 7.87 0.12
C THR A 180 22.33 7.85 1.65
N LEU A 181 21.49 6.95 2.16
CA LEU A 181 21.26 6.68 3.58
C LEU A 181 21.85 5.33 4.00
N ASN A 182 22.51 5.30 5.16
CA ASN A 182 22.89 4.02 5.78
C ASN A 182 21.63 3.27 6.26
N PRO A 183 21.57 1.94 6.06
CA PRO A 183 20.49 1.11 6.59
C PRO A 183 20.30 1.33 8.08
N GLY A 184 19.04 1.44 8.50
CA GLY A 184 18.67 1.54 9.91
C GLY A 184 18.70 0.16 10.61
N PRO A 185 18.52 0.13 11.95
CA PRO A 185 18.42 -1.12 12.68
C PRO A 185 17.16 -1.91 12.25
N PRO A 186 17.18 -3.26 12.38
CA PRO A 186 16.05 -4.10 11.99
C PRO A 186 14.79 -3.78 12.81
N LEU A 187 13.63 -4.02 12.18
CA LEU A 187 12.31 -3.81 12.82
C LEU A 187 12.16 -4.72 14.04
N GLY A 188 11.54 -4.17 15.10
CA GLY A 188 11.22 -4.94 16.31
C GLY A 188 12.36 -5.07 17.32
N THR A 189 13.53 -4.51 17.06
CA THR A 189 14.57 -4.34 18.08
C THR A 189 14.36 -3.00 18.78
N SER A 190 13.82 -3.04 20.00
CA SER A 190 13.88 -1.90 20.91
C SER A 190 15.34 -1.67 21.29
N ALA A 191 15.82 -0.44 21.18
CA ALA A 191 17.07 -0.03 21.78
C ALA A 191 16.89 0.04 23.29
#